data_9f86ae4c1ca59f19f1d2054182887daf
#
_entry.id   9f86ae4c1ca59f19f1d2054182887daf
#
_cell.length_a   1.000
_cell.length_b   1.000
_cell.length_c   1.000
_cell.angle_alpha   90.00
_cell.angle_beta   90.00
_cell.angle_gamma   90.00
#
_symmetry.space_group_name_H-M   'P 1'
#
loop_
_entity.id
_entity.type
_entity.pdbx_description
1 polymer ?
#
loop_
_entity_poly.entity_id
_entity_poly.type
_entity_poly.pdbx_seq_one_letter_code
_entity_poly.pdbx_strand_id
1 'polypeptide(L)'
;LDRSSAASDVYKRQQLHDEGYYSIFGVAGARIEIPGCSLCMGNQAQVHEGSTVVSTSTRNFPNRLGKNTKVFLASAELSAVTALLGHIPDLQEYQGYINQIQEHSDDIYRYLNFDKMPSYEAIAEKISVLPHS
;
A
#
# COMPACT_ATOMS: atom_id res chain seq x y z
N LEU A 1 -12.04 -16.97 6.32
CA LEU A 1 -11.37 -16.13 5.33
C LEU A 1 -12.41 -15.62 4.36
N ASP A 2 -12.61 -14.33 4.38
CA ASP A 2 -13.54 -13.68 3.47
C ASP A 2 -13.00 -13.81 2.03
N ARG A 3 -13.76 -14.51 1.19
CA ARG A 3 -13.39 -14.73 -0.23
C ARG A 3 -13.30 -13.41 -1.01
N SER A 4 -13.93 -12.36 -0.53
CA SER A 4 -13.92 -11.03 -1.14
C SER A 4 -12.55 -10.34 -1.01
N SER A 5 -11.86 -10.49 0.12
CA SER A 5 -10.53 -9.91 0.32
C SER A 5 -9.48 -10.58 -0.57
N ALA A 6 -9.52 -11.91 -0.69
CA ALA A 6 -8.60 -12.66 -1.54
C ALA A 6 -8.78 -12.32 -3.03
N ALA A 7 -10.02 -12.19 -3.49
CA ALA A 7 -10.32 -11.78 -4.87
C ALA A 7 -9.83 -10.34 -5.15
N SER A 8 -10.04 -9.42 -4.21
CA SER A 8 -9.54 -8.05 -4.29
C SER A 8 -8.01 -7.99 -4.38
N ASP A 9 -7.30 -8.80 -3.61
CA ASP A 9 -5.83 -8.83 -3.63
C ASP A 9 -5.29 -9.40 -4.93
N VAL A 10 -5.90 -10.45 -5.46
CA VAL A 10 -5.53 -11.02 -6.77
C VAL A 10 -5.76 -9.99 -7.89
N TYR A 11 -6.89 -9.30 -7.87
CA TYR A 11 -7.22 -8.27 -8.86
C TYR A 11 -6.20 -7.12 -8.83
N LYS A 12 -5.89 -6.60 -7.65
CA LYS A 12 -4.89 -5.52 -7.49
C LYS A 12 -3.50 -5.95 -7.96
N ARG A 13 -3.10 -7.18 -7.68
CA ARG A 13 -1.81 -7.72 -8.15
C ARG A 13 -1.75 -7.81 -9.67
N GLN A 14 -2.81 -8.32 -10.30
CA GLN A 14 -2.88 -8.41 -11.76
C GLN A 14 -2.79 -7.02 -12.39
N GLN A 15 -3.50 -6.06 -11.84
CA GLN A 15 -3.50 -4.70 -12.35
C GLN A 15 -2.13 -4.02 -12.22
N LEU A 16 -1.45 -4.14 -11.07
CA LEU A 16 -0.09 -3.63 -10.90
C LEU A 16 0.90 -4.31 -11.85
N HIS A 17 0.69 -5.59 -12.16
CA HIS A 17 1.48 -6.30 -13.16
C HIS A 17 1.24 -5.76 -14.56
N ASP A 18 -0.02 -5.61 -14.97
CA ASP A 18 -0.41 -5.15 -16.31
C ASP A 18 0.03 -3.69 -16.56
N GLU A 19 0.06 -2.88 -15.53
CA GLU A 19 0.56 -1.50 -15.56
C GLU A 19 2.10 -1.40 -15.44
N GLY A 20 2.81 -2.52 -15.26
CA GLY A 20 4.26 -2.57 -15.23
C GLY A 20 4.92 -2.11 -13.92
N TYR A 21 4.15 -1.87 -12.86
CA TYR A 21 4.69 -1.41 -11.57
C TYR A 21 5.67 -2.38 -10.92
N TYR A 22 5.48 -3.68 -11.11
CA TYR A 22 6.44 -4.67 -10.57
C TYR A 22 7.83 -4.55 -11.20
N SER A 23 7.91 -4.18 -12.48
CA SER A 23 9.19 -3.92 -13.14
C SER A 23 9.86 -2.67 -12.56
N ILE A 24 9.08 -1.62 -12.30
CA ILE A 24 9.58 -0.38 -11.66
C ILE A 24 10.11 -0.68 -10.25
N PHE A 25 9.38 -1.44 -9.45
CA PHE A 25 9.81 -1.83 -8.11
C PHE A 25 11.07 -2.69 -8.14
N GLY A 26 11.18 -3.62 -9.09
CA GLY A 26 12.35 -4.46 -9.26
C GLY A 26 13.60 -3.65 -9.62
N VAL A 27 13.48 -2.71 -10.56
CA VAL A 27 14.58 -1.80 -10.94
C VAL A 27 15.01 -0.90 -9.76
N ALA A 28 14.04 -0.46 -8.94
CA ALA A 28 14.31 0.31 -7.73
C ALA A 28 14.91 -0.51 -6.58
N GLY A 29 15.07 -1.82 -6.75
CA GLY A 29 15.59 -2.71 -5.70
C GLY A 29 14.59 -3.03 -4.59
N ALA A 30 13.30 -2.80 -4.81
CA ALA A 30 12.27 -3.12 -3.84
C ALA A 30 12.09 -4.64 -3.71
N ARG A 31 12.02 -5.12 -2.48
CA ARG A 31 11.67 -6.50 -2.18
C ARG A 31 10.15 -6.67 -2.19
N ILE A 32 9.68 -7.61 -3.00
CA ILE A 32 8.25 -7.91 -3.12
C ILE A 32 7.96 -9.18 -2.35
N GLU A 33 7.01 -9.11 -1.43
CA GLU A 33 6.58 -10.23 -0.59
C GLU A 33 5.13 -10.62 -0.89
N ILE A 34 4.77 -11.84 -0.51
CA ILE A 34 3.39 -12.32 -0.60
C ILE A 34 2.53 -11.55 0.40
N PRO A 35 1.37 -11.00 0.00
CA PRO A 35 0.46 -10.34 0.92
C PRO A 35 0.04 -11.24 2.08
N GLY A 36 0.06 -10.70 3.29
CA GLY A 36 -0.35 -11.42 4.50
C GLY A 36 -0.15 -10.61 5.77
N CYS A 37 -0.69 -11.10 6.88
CA CYS A 37 -0.57 -10.45 8.19
C CYS A 37 0.83 -10.57 8.83
N SER A 38 1.73 -11.38 8.26
CA SER A 38 3.04 -11.68 8.82
C SER A 38 3.93 -10.44 8.96
N LEU A 39 3.87 -9.51 7.99
CA LEU A 39 4.59 -8.22 8.07
C LEU A 39 4.09 -7.34 9.20
N CYS A 40 2.76 -7.30 9.42
CA CYS A 40 2.16 -6.53 10.52
C CYS A 40 2.57 -7.07 11.90
N MET A 41 2.78 -8.37 11.99
CA MET A 41 3.20 -9.05 13.23
C MET A 41 4.72 -9.17 13.38
N GLY A 42 5.51 -8.74 12.37
CA GLY A 42 6.96 -8.83 12.39
C GLY A 42 7.52 -10.24 12.17
N ASN A 43 6.72 -11.16 11.67
CA ASN A 43 7.15 -12.57 11.48
C ASN A 43 7.80 -12.84 10.13
N GLN A 44 7.56 -12.01 9.12
CA GLN A 44 7.97 -12.26 7.74
C GLN A 44 9.22 -11.48 7.33
N ALA A 45 9.39 -10.29 7.85
CA ALA A 45 10.56 -9.45 7.55
C ALA A 45 11.06 -8.78 8.82
N GLN A 46 12.36 -8.89 9.04
CA GLN A 46 13.07 -8.16 10.07
C GLN A 46 14.20 -7.35 9.44
N VAL A 47 14.45 -6.18 9.99
CA VAL A 47 15.56 -5.32 9.62
C VAL A 47 16.70 -5.43 10.63
N HIS A 48 17.85 -4.88 10.29
CA HIS A 48 19.00 -4.87 11.18
C HIS A 48 18.69 -4.18 12.51
N GLU A 49 19.34 -4.65 13.58
CA GLU A 49 19.23 -4.07 14.91
C GLU A 49 19.51 -2.56 14.88
N GLY A 50 18.69 -1.79 15.56
CA GLY A 50 18.82 -0.34 15.67
C GLY A 50 18.36 0.46 14.43
N SER A 51 17.86 -0.20 13.40
CA SER A 51 17.39 0.47 12.18
C SER A 51 16.20 1.39 12.45
N THR A 52 16.11 2.45 11.64
CA THR A 52 14.92 3.30 11.56
C THR A 52 14.05 2.84 10.38
N VAL A 53 12.77 2.66 10.62
CA VAL A 53 11.81 2.14 9.64
C VAL A 53 10.60 3.05 9.56
N VAL A 54 10.18 3.39 8.35
CA VAL A 54 8.87 3.98 8.06
C VAL A 54 7.93 2.88 7.57
N SER A 55 6.75 2.78 8.16
CA SER A 55 5.82 1.68 7.91
C SER A 55 4.39 2.18 7.73
N THR A 56 3.70 1.65 6.74
CA THR A 56 2.26 1.88 6.52
C THR A 56 1.37 0.94 7.36
N SER A 57 1.95 0.11 8.20
CA SER A 57 1.20 -0.77 9.12
C SER A 57 0.39 0.03 10.14
N THR A 58 -0.68 -0.57 10.62
CA THR A 58 -1.50 0.00 11.72
C THR A 58 -1.02 -0.39 13.11
N ARG A 59 -0.02 -1.28 13.21
CA ARG A 59 0.51 -1.80 14.48
C ARG A 59 1.92 -1.31 14.70
N ASN A 60 2.21 -0.93 15.94
CA ASN A 60 3.55 -0.56 16.37
C ASN A 60 3.76 -1.03 17.82
N PHE A 61 4.58 -2.04 18.00
CA PHE A 61 4.99 -2.56 19.30
C PHE A 61 6.50 -2.79 19.32
N PRO A 62 7.14 -2.83 20.51
CA PRO A 62 8.59 -2.97 20.62
C PRO A 62 9.14 -4.17 19.85
N ASN A 63 10.22 -3.96 19.12
CA ASN A 63 10.92 -4.98 18.34
C ASN A 63 10.10 -5.66 17.24
N ARG A 64 8.96 -5.10 16.81
CA ARG A 64 8.09 -5.67 15.78
C ARG A 64 8.87 -6.02 14.50
N LEU A 65 9.74 -5.13 14.04
CA LEU A 65 10.51 -5.32 12.79
C LEU A 65 11.99 -5.64 13.05
N GLY A 66 12.36 -5.92 14.27
CA GLY A 66 13.74 -6.25 14.66
C GLY A 66 14.12 -5.63 16.01
N LYS A 67 15.19 -6.13 16.58
CA LYS A 67 15.66 -5.70 17.91
C LYS A 67 16.08 -4.23 17.88
N ASN A 68 15.63 -3.46 18.87
CA ASN A 68 15.94 -2.03 19.04
C ASN A 68 15.61 -1.15 17.82
N THR A 69 14.69 -1.58 16.96
CA THR A 69 14.25 -0.78 15.81
C THR A 69 13.38 0.40 16.23
N LYS A 70 13.56 1.53 15.55
CA LYS A 70 12.70 2.71 15.67
C LYS A 70 11.70 2.70 14.51
N VAL A 71 10.44 2.45 14.79
CA VAL A 71 9.39 2.35 13.76
C VAL A 71 8.48 3.57 13.82
N PHE A 72 8.36 4.27 12.70
CA PHE A 72 7.44 5.38 12.50
C PHE A 72 6.29 4.92 11.61
N LEU A 73 5.06 5.08 12.08
CA LEU A 73 3.87 4.83 11.27
C LEU A 73 3.59 6.05 10.38
N ALA A 74 3.33 5.80 9.12
CA ALA A 74 3.11 6.84 8.13
C ALA A 74 2.04 6.44 7.12
N SER A 75 1.48 7.43 6.41
CA SER A 75 0.63 7.18 5.25
C SER A 75 1.44 6.58 4.09
N ALA A 76 0.74 6.05 3.09
CA ALA A 76 1.37 5.53 1.88
C ALA A 76 2.15 6.63 1.15
N GLU A 77 1.59 7.84 1.09
CA GLU A 77 2.20 9.00 0.45
C GLU A 77 3.51 9.42 1.14
N LEU A 78 3.47 9.55 2.46
CA LEU A 78 4.68 9.90 3.23
C LEU A 78 5.75 8.80 3.13
N SER A 79 5.34 7.54 3.13
CA SER A 79 6.28 6.42 2.95
C SER A 79 6.91 6.43 1.55
N ALA A 80 6.14 6.74 0.51
CA ALA A 80 6.64 6.86 -0.86
C ALA A 80 7.63 8.03 -1.00
N VAL A 81 7.32 9.20 -0.45
CA VAL A 81 8.23 10.36 -0.45
C VAL A 81 9.50 10.05 0.33
N THR A 82 9.38 9.40 1.49
CA THR A 82 10.54 8.96 2.30
C THR A 82 11.42 7.99 1.52
N ALA A 83 10.84 7.04 0.79
CA ALA A 83 11.59 6.10 -0.03
C ALA A 83 12.32 6.80 -1.19
N LEU A 84 11.70 7.81 -1.79
CA LEU A 84 12.29 8.59 -2.86
C LEU A 84 13.49 9.43 -2.37
N LEU A 85 13.36 10.06 -1.20
CA LEU A 85 14.37 10.95 -0.64
C LEU A 85 15.47 10.22 0.14
N GLY A 86 15.18 9.01 0.65
CA GLY A 86 16.08 8.27 1.55
C GLY A 86 16.09 8.79 2.98
N HIS A 87 15.26 9.75 3.34
CA HIS A 87 15.05 10.29 4.68
C HIS A 87 13.59 10.70 4.88
N ILE A 88 13.17 10.85 6.13
CA ILE A 88 11.85 11.41 6.44
C ILE A 88 11.87 12.90 6.07
N PRO A 89 10.99 13.36 5.14
CA PRO A 89 10.99 14.75 4.69
C PRO A 89 10.61 15.73 5.79
N ASP A 90 11.11 16.94 5.69
CA ASP A 90 10.55 18.05 6.45
C ASP A 90 9.19 18.51 5.85
N LEU A 91 8.54 19.46 6.52
CA LEU A 91 7.21 19.92 6.09
C LEU A 91 7.24 20.58 4.71
N GLN A 92 8.29 21.31 4.37
CA GLN A 92 8.39 22.03 3.09
C GLN A 92 8.65 21.06 1.94
N GLU A 93 9.56 20.12 2.13
CA GLU A 93 9.82 19.06 1.18
C GLU A 93 8.56 18.22 0.92
N TYR A 94 7.87 17.81 1.98
CA TYR A 94 6.65 17.03 1.88
C TYR A 94 5.54 17.79 1.16
N GLN A 95 5.37 19.08 1.45
CA GLN A 95 4.33 19.89 0.82
C GLN A 95 4.50 19.97 -0.70
N GLY A 96 5.73 20.05 -1.19
CA GLY A 96 6.01 20.05 -2.62
C GLY A 96 5.54 18.77 -3.32
N TYR A 97 5.75 17.61 -2.70
CA TYR A 97 5.30 16.32 -3.25
C TYR A 97 3.78 16.12 -3.11
N ILE A 98 3.19 16.54 -2.00
CA ILE A 98 1.73 16.44 -1.78
C ILE A 98 0.97 17.27 -2.82
N ASN A 99 1.44 18.46 -3.16
CA ASN A 99 0.82 19.26 -4.20
C ASN A 99 0.80 18.53 -5.56
N GLN A 100 1.90 17.87 -5.94
CA GLN A 100 1.96 17.05 -7.16
C GLN A 100 1.01 15.84 -7.09
N ILE A 101 0.92 15.18 -5.95
CA ILE A 101 -0.02 14.07 -5.75
C ILE A 101 -1.46 14.55 -5.87
N GLN A 102 -1.79 15.72 -5.32
CA GLN A 102 -3.13 16.29 -5.40
C GLN A 102 -3.55 16.66 -6.83
N GLU A 103 -2.63 17.17 -7.64
CA GLU A 103 -2.86 17.46 -9.06
C GLU A 103 -3.24 16.21 -9.87
N HIS A 104 -2.78 15.04 -9.45
CA HIS A 104 -3.01 13.75 -10.10
C HIS A 104 -3.89 12.82 -9.25
N SER A 105 -4.67 13.36 -8.32
CA SER A 105 -5.43 12.57 -7.34
C SER A 105 -6.43 11.60 -8.00
N ASP A 106 -7.07 12.00 -9.08
CA ASP A 106 -8.05 11.16 -9.78
C ASP A 106 -7.40 9.89 -10.38
N ASP A 107 -6.17 9.99 -10.86
CA ASP A 107 -5.42 8.85 -11.38
C ASP A 107 -4.81 8.00 -10.25
N ILE A 108 -4.24 8.65 -9.23
CA ILE A 108 -3.55 7.96 -8.13
C ILE A 108 -4.54 7.21 -7.26
N TYR A 109 -5.69 7.83 -6.94
CA TYR A 109 -6.71 7.26 -6.07
C TYR A 109 -7.89 6.62 -6.80
N ARG A 110 -7.78 6.38 -8.10
CA ARG A 110 -8.84 5.75 -8.92
C ARG A 110 -9.34 4.42 -8.35
N TYR A 111 -8.49 3.67 -7.65
CA TYR A 111 -8.85 2.41 -7.00
C TYR A 111 -9.72 2.56 -5.75
N LEU A 112 -9.86 3.77 -5.24
CA LEU A 112 -10.75 4.08 -4.12
C LEU A 112 -12.12 4.57 -4.61
N ASN A 113 -12.24 4.89 -5.90
CA ASN A 113 -13.48 5.33 -6.54
C ASN A 113 -14.18 4.12 -7.18
N PHE A 114 -14.61 3.17 -6.36
CA PHE A 114 -15.24 1.92 -6.82
C PHE A 114 -16.50 2.16 -7.65
N ASP A 115 -17.25 3.20 -7.32
CA ASP A 115 -18.46 3.65 -8.05
C ASP A 115 -18.18 4.11 -9.50
N LYS A 116 -16.96 4.47 -9.83
CA LYS A 116 -16.52 4.88 -11.17
C LYS A 116 -15.83 3.76 -11.95
N MET A 117 -15.72 2.56 -11.39
CA MET A 117 -15.07 1.43 -12.06
C MET A 117 -16.10 0.59 -12.82
N PRO A 118 -16.01 0.46 -14.17
CA PRO A 118 -16.98 -0.29 -14.97
C PRO A 118 -17.19 -1.74 -14.52
N SER A 119 -16.11 -2.37 -14.02
CA SER A 119 -16.17 -3.72 -13.47
C SER A 119 -16.96 -3.81 -12.16
N TYR A 120 -16.95 -2.77 -11.36
CA TYR A 120 -17.72 -2.70 -10.11
C TYR A 120 -19.19 -2.47 -10.37
N GLU A 121 -19.52 -1.55 -11.30
CA GLU A 121 -20.91 -1.30 -11.74
C GLU A 121 -21.56 -2.59 -12.25
N ALA A 122 -20.87 -3.34 -13.11
CA ALA A 122 -21.37 -4.61 -13.65
C ALA A 122 -21.57 -5.69 -12.56
N ILE A 123 -20.78 -5.68 -11.49
CA ILE A 123 -20.94 -6.60 -10.36
C ILE A 123 -22.05 -6.13 -9.42
N ALA A 124 -22.14 -4.82 -9.15
CA ALA A 124 -23.17 -4.23 -8.31
C ALA A 124 -24.58 -4.43 -8.91
N GLU A 125 -24.73 -4.29 -10.21
CA GLU A 125 -25.98 -4.61 -10.92
C GLU A 125 -26.38 -6.09 -10.77
N LYS A 126 -25.44 -7.01 -10.89
CA LYS A 126 -25.71 -8.44 -10.68
C LYS A 126 -26.13 -8.79 -9.26
N ILE A 127 -25.57 -8.12 -8.25
CA ILE A 127 -25.90 -8.35 -6.84
C ILE A 127 -27.27 -7.78 -6.49
N SER A 128 -27.66 -6.64 -7.06
CA SER A 128 -28.96 -6.01 -6.82
C SER A 128 -30.15 -6.81 -7.39
N VAL A 129 -29.90 -7.75 -8.30
CA VAL A 129 -30.93 -8.60 -8.92
C VAL A 129 -31.16 -9.91 -8.13
N LEU A 130 -30.32 -10.22 -7.14
CA LEU A 130 -30.53 -11.42 -6.30
C LEU A 130 -31.66 -11.16 -5.31
N PRO A 131 -32.73 -11.99 -5.31
CA PRO A 131 -33.82 -11.82 -4.36
C PRO A 131 -33.33 -12.00 -2.94
N HIS A 132 -33.68 -11.07 -2.08
CA HIS A 132 -33.45 -11.20 -0.63
C HIS A 132 -34.27 -12.40 -0.14
N SER A 133 -33.58 -13.49 0.17
CA SER A 133 -34.13 -14.65 0.85
C SER A 133 -34.21 -14.43 2.34
#